data_9d9cb05a8dec4eefd10e072e5c4d3379
#
_entry.id   9d9cb05a8dec4eefd10e072e5c4d3379
#
_cell.length_a   1.000
_cell.length_b   1.000
_cell.length_c   1.000
_cell.angle_alpha   90.00
_cell.angle_beta   90.00
_cell.angle_gamma   90.00
#
_symmetry.space_group_name_H-M   'P 1'
#
loop_
_entity.id
_entity.type
_entity.pdbx_description
1 polymer ?
#
loop_
_entity_poly.entity_id
_entity_poly.type
_entity_poly.pdbx_seq_one_letter_code
_entity_poly.pdbx_strand_id
1 'polypeptide(L)'
;MTDSGIRTHQESITVQVSPDDLYDLVSDVTRTGEWSPTCTACWWDEQADAGQVGAWFHGRNEVPGRTWETKSEVVAAERGREFAWAVGGNLVRWGCELAPAEQGTTLTETWHFLPGGIELFEENYGDQAPDEIADRTQQALDGIPRTLAAIKRIAEAG
;
A
#
# COMPACT_ATOMS: atom_id res chain seq x y z
N MET A 1 -2.86 -18.24 -15.29
CA MET A 1 -3.16 -18.24 -13.84
C MET A 1 -4.65 -18.00 -13.66
N THR A 2 -5.29 -18.66 -12.71
CA THR A 2 -6.73 -18.51 -12.46
C THR A 2 -6.93 -17.60 -11.24
N ASP A 3 -7.93 -16.74 -11.31
CA ASP A 3 -8.33 -15.90 -10.19
C ASP A 3 -8.77 -16.77 -9.01
N SER A 4 -8.12 -16.59 -7.86
CA SER A 4 -8.37 -17.37 -6.64
C SER A 4 -9.63 -16.92 -5.90
N GLY A 5 -10.20 -15.77 -6.26
CA GLY A 5 -11.31 -15.16 -5.52
C GLY A 5 -10.87 -14.37 -4.28
N ILE A 6 -9.58 -14.36 -3.96
CA ILE A 6 -9.04 -13.57 -2.84
C ILE A 6 -9.11 -12.09 -3.18
N ARG A 7 -9.73 -11.30 -2.30
CA ARG A 7 -9.88 -9.84 -2.49
C ARG A 7 -9.29 -9.04 -1.34
N THR A 8 -8.93 -9.69 -0.24
CA THR A 8 -8.33 -9.04 0.93
C THR A 8 -7.18 -9.88 1.46
N HIS A 9 -6.22 -9.20 2.05
CA HIS A 9 -5.10 -9.85 2.74
C HIS A 9 -4.51 -8.87 3.75
N GLN A 10 -3.95 -9.40 4.82
CA GLN A 10 -3.18 -8.59 5.76
C GLN A 10 -2.15 -9.44 6.47
N GLU A 11 -1.05 -8.81 6.86
CA GLU A 11 0.00 -9.42 7.67
C GLU A 11 0.54 -8.38 8.63
N SER A 12 1.11 -8.84 9.74
CA SER A 12 1.60 -7.98 10.81
C SER A 12 3.04 -8.31 11.17
N ILE A 13 3.75 -7.30 11.69
CA ILE A 13 5.09 -7.44 12.23
C ILE A 13 5.23 -6.50 13.42
N THR A 14 6.12 -6.82 14.37
CA THR A 14 6.42 -5.92 15.48
C THR A 14 7.66 -5.09 15.14
N VAL A 15 7.54 -3.76 15.29
CA VAL A 15 8.61 -2.80 15.02
C VAL A 15 8.94 -2.08 16.32
N GLN A 16 10.22 -2.02 16.68
CA GLN A 16 10.67 -1.47 17.97
C GLN A 16 10.84 0.06 17.93
N VAL A 17 9.77 0.75 17.53
CA VAL A 17 9.64 2.21 17.60
C VAL A 17 8.22 2.55 18.02
N SER A 18 8.00 3.77 18.50
CA SER A 18 6.67 4.20 18.93
C SER A 18 5.68 4.23 17.78
N PRO A 19 4.35 4.08 18.05
CA PRO A 19 3.35 4.22 17.00
C PRO A 19 3.41 5.55 16.26
N ASP A 20 3.68 6.65 16.95
CA ASP A 20 3.77 7.97 16.32
C ASP A 20 4.97 8.07 15.37
N ASP A 21 6.13 7.60 15.81
CA ASP A 21 7.33 7.63 14.98
C ASP A 21 7.18 6.72 13.75
N LEU A 22 6.58 5.56 13.94
CA LEU A 22 6.34 4.63 12.82
C LEU A 22 5.32 5.21 11.85
N TYR A 23 4.26 5.86 12.37
CA TYR A 23 3.28 6.54 11.54
C TYR A 23 3.93 7.62 10.68
N ASP A 24 4.77 8.45 11.28
CA ASP A 24 5.47 9.51 10.55
C ASP A 24 6.32 8.96 9.41
N LEU A 25 6.87 7.77 9.58
CA LEU A 25 7.62 7.09 8.51
C LEU A 25 6.69 6.57 7.42
N VAL A 26 5.70 5.74 7.77
CA VAL A 26 4.87 5.06 6.76
C VAL A 26 3.90 6.00 6.04
N SER A 27 3.55 7.13 6.64
CA SER A 27 2.68 8.13 6.01
C SER A 27 3.43 9.10 5.10
N ASP A 28 4.75 9.08 5.13
CA ASP A 28 5.55 9.86 4.17
C ASP A 28 5.66 9.06 2.87
N VAL A 29 4.70 9.26 1.98
CA VAL A 29 4.64 8.50 0.72
C VAL A 29 5.87 8.74 -0.16
N THR A 30 6.57 9.86 0.01
CA THR A 30 7.76 10.14 -0.79
C THR A 30 8.91 9.17 -0.51
N ARG A 31 8.82 8.42 0.59
CA ARG A 31 9.80 7.40 0.96
C ARG A 31 9.41 5.98 0.55
N THR A 32 8.25 5.80 -0.08
CA THR A 32 7.71 4.46 -0.43
C THR A 32 8.71 3.60 -1.19
N GLY A 33 9.52 4.20 -2.07
CA GLY A 33 10.54 3.47 -2.81
C GLY A 33 11.60 2.77 -1.94
N GLU A 34 11.73 3.16 -0.67
CA GLU A 34 12.68 2.54 0.25
C GLU A 34 12.22 1.17 0.74
N TRP A 35 10.92 0.90 0.74
CA TRP A 35 10.39 -0.37 1.25
C TRP A 35 9.49 -1.13 0.28
N SER A 36 8.97 -0.51 -0.75
CA SER A 36 8.10 -1.20 -1.69
C SER A 36 8.93 -2.02 -2.69
N PRO A 37 8.56 -3.29 -2.95
CA PRO A 37 9.24 -4.06 -4.00
C PRO A 37 8.83 -3.64 -5.42
N THR A 38 7.81 -2.82 -5.56
CA THR A 38 7.24 -2.43 -6.85
C THR A 38 7.28 -0.92 -7.10
N CYS A 39 6.87 -0.14 -6.10
CA CYS A 39 6.82 1.32 -6.23
C CYS A 39 8.22 1.91 -6.04
N THR A 40 8.72 2.63 -7.05
CA THR A 40 10.06 3.21 -7.02
C THR A 40 10.07 4.67 -6.61
N ALA A 41 8.96 5.39 -6.77
CA ALA A 41 8.85 6.80 -6.40
C ALA A 41 7.39 7.17 -6.15
N CYS A 42 7.17 8.06 -5.20
CA CYS A 42 5.86 8.67 -4.97
C CYS A 42 6.02 10.17 -4.75
N TRP A 43 5.01 10.94 -5.13
CA TRP A 43 4.99 12.39 -4.91
C TRP A 43 3.57 12.88 -4.72
N TRP A 44 3.41 13.93 -3.91
CA TRP A 44 2.10 14.52 -3.67
C TRP A 44 1.63 15.34 -4.86
N ASP A 45 0.33 15.26 -5.17
CA ASP A 45 -0.29 16.06 -6.22
C ASP A 45 -0.28 17.56 -5.83
N GLU A 46 -0.72 17.84 -4.58
CA GLU A 46 -0.68 19.17 -3.99
C GLU A 46 0.07 19.09 -2.64
N GLN A 47 1.23 19.72 -2.55
CA GLN A 47 2.06 19.66 -1.35
C GLN A 47 1.32 20.20 -0.12
N ALA A 48 0.44 21.19 -0.29
CA ALA A 48 -0.31 21.78 0.81
C ALA A 48 -1.24 20.76 1.50
N ASP A 49 -1.68 19.72 0.78
CA ASP A 49 -2.61 18.71 1.30
C ASP A 49 -1.88 17.45 1.80
N ALA A 50 -0.57 17.42 1.67
CA ALA A 50 0.23 16.23 1.98
C ALA A 50 -0.14 15.61 3.33
N GLY A 51 -0.39 14.30 3.33
CA GLY A 51 -0.67 13.53 4.54
C GLY A 51 -2.09 13.62 5.07
N GLN A 52 -2.98 14.37 4.43
CA GLN A 52 -4.36 14.56 4.89
C GLN A 52 -5.34 13.67 4.11
N VAL A 53 -6.44 13.28 4.76
CA VAL A 53 -7.54 12.60 4.07
C VAL A 53 -8.05 13.49 2.94
N GLY A 54 -8.24 12.90 1.76
CA GLY A 54 -8.62 13.62 0.55
C GLY A 54 -7.44 14.08 -0.31
N ALA A 55 -6.22 14.04 0.23
CA ALA A 55 -5.03 14.35 -0.57
C ALA A 55 -4.78 13.24 -1.60
N TRP A 56 -4.25 13.63 -2.76
CA TRP A 56 -3.89 12.69 -3.83
C TRP A 56 -2.36 12.64 -3.98
N PHE A 57 -1.86 11.47 -4.29
CA PHE A 57 -0.43 11.31 -4.62
C PHE A 57 -0.26 10.36 -5.79
N HIS A 58 0.87 10.47 -6.45
CA HIS A 58 1.24 9.65 -7.60
C HIS A 58 2.28 8.64 -7.19
N GLY A 59 2.23 7.47 -7.82
CA GLY A 59 3.24 6.42 -7.63
C GLY A 59 3.74 5.93 -8.96
N ARG A 60 5.06 5.74 -9.07
CA ARG A 60 5.68 5.09 -10.22
C ARG A 60 6.04 3.68 -9.83
N ASN A 61 5.56 2.72 -10.60
CA ASN A 61 5.73 1.30 -10.32
C ASN A 61 6.53 0.65 -11.43
N GLU A 62 7.44 -0.26 -11.06
CA GLU A 62 8.29 -0.95 -12.02
C GLU A 62 8.42 -2.43 -11.65
N VAL A 63 8.20 -3.27 -12.63
CA VAL A 63 8.51 -4.70 -12.57
C VAL A 63 9.24 -5.05 -13.85
N PRO A 64 9.93 -6.21 -13.96
CA PRO A 64 10.59 -6.56 -15.21
C PRO A 64 9.62 -6.52 -16.38
N GLY A 65 9.95 -5.73 -17.40
CA GLY A 65 9.16 -5.58 -18.61
C GLY A 65 7.98 -4.63 -18.54
N ARG A 66 7.73 -3.97 -17.41
CA ARG A 66 6.60 -3.06 -17.29
C ARG A 66 6.85 -1.92 -16.29
N THR A 67 6.46 -0.71 -16.70
CA THR A 67 6.45 0.48 -15.84
C THR A 67 5.09 1.15 -16.00
N TRP A 68 4.49 1.57 -14.87
CA TRP A 68 3.22 2.29 -14.92
C TRP A 68 3.11 3.26 -13.74
N GLU A 69 2.19 4.22 -13.86
CA GLU A 69 1.92 5.17 -12.78
C GLU A 69 0.51 4.96 -12.25
N THR A 70 0.35 5.24 -10.96
CA THR A 70 -0.94 5.23 -10.27
C THR A 70 -1.17 6.58 -9.62
N LYS A 71 -2.45 6.90 -9.39
CA LYS A 71 -2.84 8.07 -8.61
C LYS A 71 -3.75 7.56 -7.49
N SER A 72 -3.45 7.94 -6.25
CA SER A 72 -4.14 7.40 -5.07
C SER A 72 -4.63 8.52 -4.18
N GLU A 73 -5.77 8.28 -3.54
CA GLU A 73 -6.37 9.21 -2.59
C GLU A 73 -6.16 8.70 -1.18
N VAL A 74 -5.72 9.56 -0.26
CA VAL A 74 -5.63 9.22 1.16
C VAL A 74 -7.04 9.09 1.72
N VAL A 75 -7.37 7.94 2.27
CA VAL A 75 -8.71 7.65 2.81
C VAL A 75 -8.73 7.49 4.33
N ALA A 76 -7.58 7.33 4.97
CA ALA A 76 -7.45 7.33 6.42
C ALA A 76 -6.09 7.92 6.80
N ALA A 77 -6.09 8.83 7.78
CA ALA A 77 -4.87 9.49 8.24
C ALA A 77 -5.07 9.86 9.73
N GLU A 78 -4.79 8.90 10.60
CA GLU A 78 -4.96 9.05 12.04
C GLU A 78 -3.63 8.71 12.70
N ARG A 79 -2.90 9.76 13.13
CA ARG A 79 -1.51 9.62 13.59
C ARG A 79 -1.40 8.59 14.72
N GLY A 80 -0.46 7.67 14.53
CA GLY A 80 -0.20 6.59 15.48
C GLY A 80 -1.17 5.40 15.37
N ARG A 81 -2.14 5.45 14.46
CA ARG A 81 -3.19 4.42 14.35
C ARG A 81 -3.40 3.86 12.95
N GLU A 82 -3.59 4.71 11.95
CA GLU A 82 -3.89 4.23 10.61
C GLU A 82 -3.54 5.25 9.53
N PHE A 83 -2.87 4.78 8.48
CA PHE A 83 -2.71 5.53 7.25
C PHE A 83 -3.09 4.61 6.08
N ALA A 84 -4.05 5.05 5.26
CA ALA A 84 -4.54 4.22 4.16
C ALA A 84 -4.85 5.08 2.95
N TRP A 85 -4.76 4.46 1.78
CA TRP A 85 -5.05 5.12 0.52
C TRP A 85 -5.79 4.16 -0.42
N ALA A 86 -6.51 4.73 -1.39
CA ALA A 86 -7.21 3.97 -2.41
C ALA A 86 -6.69 4.40 -3.78
N VAL A 87 -6.12 3.44 -4.50
CA VAL A 87 -5.66 3.66 -5.88
C VAL A 87 -6.87 4.00 -6.73
N GLY A 88 -6.78 5.09 -7.50
CA GLY A 88 -7.89 5.60 -8.32
C GLY A 88 -9.11 6.06 -7.51
N GLY A 89 -9.01 6.10 -6.20
CA GLY A 89 -10.08 6.44 -5.28
C GLY A 89 -10.99 5.27 -4.90
N ASN A 90 -11.11 4.25 -5.75
CA ASN A 90 -12.04 3.14 -5.53
C ASN A 90 -11.62 1.80 -6.14
N LEU A 91 -10.36 1.65 -6.51
CA LEU A 91 -9.89 0.44 -7.22
C LEU A 91 -9.25 -0.58 -6.29
N VAL A 92 -8.26 -0.14 -5.52
CA VAL A 92 -7.53 -0.99 -4.56
C VAL A 92 -7.22 -0.15 -3.33
N ARG A 93 -7.57 -0.68 -2.15
CA ARG A 93 -7.25 -0.01 -0.89
C ARG A 93 -6.03 -0.67 -0.26
N TRP A 94 -5.05 0.15 0.06
CA TRP A 94 -3.87 -0.25 0.82
C TRP A 94 -3.86 0.50 2.14
N GLY A 95 -3.35 -0.11 3.19
CA GLY A 95 -3.28 0.59 4.47
C GLY A 95 -2.23 0.02 5.40
N CYS A 96 -1.86 0.86 6.37
CA CYS A 96 -1.04 0.49 7.51
C CYS A 96 -1.84 0.78 8.76
N GLU A 97 -2.06 -0.24 9.59
CA GLU A 97 -2.66 -0.08 10.91
C GLU A 97 -1.58 -0.25 11.95
N LEU A 98 -1.61 0.59 12.98
CA LEU A 98 -0.61 0.60 14.02
C LEU A 98 -1.29 0.45 15.37
N ALA A 99 -0.73 -0.41 16.23
CA ALA A 99 -1.22 -0.59 17.59
C ALA A 99 -0.03 -0.71 18.53
N PRO A 100 -0.12 -0.14 19.74
CA PRO A 100 0.95 -0.29 20.73
C PRO A 100 1.20 -1.78 21.02
N ALA A 101 2.47 -2.14 21.10
CA ALA A 101 2.90 -3.48 21.50
C ALA A 101 3.79 -3.36 22.74
N GLU A 102 4.13 -4.48 23.34
CA GLU A 102 4.94 -4.49 24.56
C GLU A 102 6.27 -3.75 24.39
N GLN A 103 6.90 -3.88 23.22
CA GLN A 103 8.16 -3.20 22.91
C GLN A 103 8.06 -2.56 21.52
N GLY A 104 7.24 -1.50 21.42
CA GLY A 104 7.10 -0.78 20.17
C GLY A 104 5.70 -0.80 19.62
N THR A 105 5.58 -1.20 18.36
CA THR A 105 4.33 -1.12 17.61
C THR A 105 4.09 -2.41 16.81
N THR A 106 2.85 -2.88 16.82
CA THR A 106 2.40 -3.88 15.85
C THR A 106 1.97 -3.12 14.59
N LEU A 107 2.66 -3.38 13.50
CA LEU A 107 2.36 -2.81 12.19
C LEU A 107 1.65 -3.86 11.36
N THR A 108 0.45 -3.54 10.88
CA THR A 108 -0.32 -4.41 9.99
C THR A 108 -0.47 -3.73 8.64
N GLU A 109 -0.01 -4.38 7.58
CA GLU A 109 -0.29 -3.91 6.23
C GLU A 109 -1.53 -4.61 5.71
N THR A 110 -2.49 -3.83 5.16
CA THR A 110 -3.77 -4.32 4.64
C THR A 110 -3.86 -4.07 3.15
N TRP A 111 -4.58 -4.96 2.45
CA TRP A 111 -4.84 -4.86 1.02
C TRP A 111 -6.27 -5.31 0.75
N HIS A 112 -6.97 -4.55 -0.10
CA HIS A 112 -8.33 -4.88 -0.51
C HIS A 112 -8.51 -4.50 -1.98
N PHE A 113 -8.74 -5.51 -2.84
CA PHE A 113 -9.08 -5.29 -4.23
C PHE A 113 -10.58 -5.00 -4.28
N LEU A 114 -10.93 -3.73 -4.50
CA LEU A 114 -12.30 -3.24 -4.37
C LEU A 114 -13.17 -3.63 -5.56
N PRO A 115 -14.52 -3.64 -5.40
CA PRO A 115 -15.42 -3.91 -6.52
C PRO A 115 -15.19 -3.02 -7.74
N GLY A 116 -14.88 -1.73 -7.53
CA GLY A 116 -14.55 -0.81 -8.63
C GLY A 116 -13.32 -1.24 -9.42
N GLY A 117 -12.33 -1.83 -8.73
CA GLY A 117 -11.15 -2.37 -9.39
C GLY A 117 -11.47 -3.60 -10.22
N ILE A 118 -12.31 -4.49 -9.71
CA ILE A 118 -12.75 -5.68 -10.44
C ILE A 118 -13.48 -5.26 -11.72
N GLU A 119 -14.42 -4.32 -11.62
CA GLU A 119 -15.16 -3.81 -12.78
C GLU A 119 -14.22 -3.21 -13.83
N LEU A 120 -13.26 -2.40 -13.39
CA LEU A 120 -12.30 -1.77 -14.31
C LEU A 120 -11.46 -2.82 -15.04
N PHE A 121 -11.01 -3.86 -14.33
CA PHE A 121 -10.24 -4.93 -14.95
C PHE A 121 -11.08 -5.71 -15.96
N GLU A 122 -12.35 -5.96 -15.66
CA GLU A 122 -13.27 -6.62 -16.58
C GLU A 122 -13.47 -5.78 -17.85
N GLU A 123 -13.63 -4.46 -17.71
CA GLU A 123 -13.75 -3.55 -18.85
C GLU A 123 -12.47 -3.50 -19.69
N ASN A 124 -11.32 -3.43 -19.04
CA ASN A 124 -10.03 -3.24 -19.73
C ASN A 124 -9.46 -4.52 -20.32
N TYR A 125 -9.71 -5.67 -19.69
CA TYR A 125 -9.06 -6.92 -20.06
C TYR A 125 -10.02 -8.00 -20.56
N GLY A 126 -11.35 -7.82 -20.39
CA GLY A 126 -12.33 -8.79 -20.86
C GLY A 126 -12.05 -10.20 -20.35
N ASP A 127 -11.87 -11.15 -21.26
CA ASP A 127 -11.60 -12.56 -20.94
C ASP A 127 -10.25 -12.76 -20.22
N GLN A 128 -9.35 -11.78 -20.28
CA GLN A 128 -8.05 -11.81 -19.60
C GLN A 128 -8.15 -11.29 -18.17
N ALA A 129 -9.29 -10.72 -17.77
CA ALA A 129 -9.42 -10.10 -16.45
C ALA A 129 -9.12 -11.06 -15.29
N PRO A 130 -9.59 -12.32 -15.27
CA PRO A 130 -9.25 -13.23 -14.18
C PRO A 130 -7.73 -13.43 -14.01
N ASP A 131 -7.00 -13.54 -15.11
CA ASP A 131 -5.54 -13.72 -15.07
C ASP A 131 -4.85 -12.45 -14.56
N GLU A 132 -5.30 -11.27 -14.99
CA GLU A 132 -4.73 -10.01 -14.53
C GLU A 132 -5.03 -9.76 -13.04
N ILE A 133 -6.23 -10.08 -12.59
CA ILE A 133 -6.60 -9.98 -11.17
C ILE A 133 -5.75 -10.95 -10.34
N ALA A 134 -5.58 -12.18 -10.80
CA ALA A 134 -4.75 -13.19 -10.14
C ALA A 134 -3.30 -12.72 -10.01
N ASP A 135 -2.77 -12.09 -11.06
CA ASP A 135 -1.41 -11.53 -11.05
C ASP A 135 -1.25 -10.43 -10.00
N ARG A 136 -2.20 -9.49 -9.93
CA ARG A 136 -2.15 -8.41 -8.93
C ARG A 136 -2.33 -8.95 -7.52
N THR A 137 -3.18 -9.94 -7.33
CA THR A 137 -3.37 -10.62 -6.05
C THR A 137 -2.06 -11.26 -5.59
N GLN A 138 -1.40 -12.00 -6.46
CA GLN A 138 -0.14 -12.66 -6.12
C GLN A 138 0.95 -11.64 -5.79
N GLN A 139 1.02 -10.52 -6.52
CA GLN A 139 1.95 -9.44 -6.21
C GLN A 139 1.72 -8.88 -4.79
N ALA A 140 0.45 -8.72 -4.39
CA ALA A 140 0.12 -8.25 -3.05
C ALA A 140 0.54 -9.28 -1.98
N LEU A 141 0.20 -10.55 -2.18
CA LEU A 141 0.54 -11.62 -1.23
C LEU A 141 2.05 -11.75 -1.05
N ASP A 142 2.82 -11.64 -2.12
CA ASP A 142 4.28 -11.76 -2.09
C ASP A 142 4.94 -10.47 -1.58
N GLY A 143 4.38 -9.32 -1.90
CA GLY A 143 4.96 -8.02 -1.60
C GLY A 143 4.79 -7.58 -0.15
N ILE A 144 3.65 -7.89 0.47
CA ILE A 144 3.34 -7.43 1.83
C ILE A 144 4.42 -7.85 2.84
N PRO A 145 4.82 -9.13 2.95
CA PRO A 145 5.85 -9.49 3.92
C PRO A 145 7.21 -8.84 3.63
N ARG A 146 7.54 -8.62 2.36
CA ARG A 146 8.78 -7.94 1.98
C ARG A 146 8.75 -6.47 2.39
N THR A 147 7.62 -5.80 2.17
CA THR A 147 7.41 -4.41 2.57
C THR A 147 7.51 -4.26 4.09
N LEU A 148 6.83 -5.12 4.85
CA LEU A 148 6.88 -5.08 6.31
C LEU A 148 8.31 -5.27 6.84
N ALA A 149 9.04 -6.23 6.29
CA ALA A 149 10.43 -6.47 6.70
C ALA A 149 11.33 -5.27 6.40
N ALA A 150 11.14 -4.62 5.26
CA ALA A 150 11.91 -3.44 4.88
C ALA A 150 11.60 -2.24 5.78
N ILE A 151 10.32 -2.00 6.08
CA ILE A 151 9.91 -0.91 6.98
C ILE A 151 10.53 -1.13 8.36
N LYS A 152 10.46 -2.36 8.90
CA LYS A 152 11.05 -2.70 10.19
C LYS A 152 12.54 -2.40 10.21
N ARG A 153 13.28 -2.82 9.20
CA ARG A 153 14.72 -2.58 9.09
C ARG A 153 15.04 -1.08 9.07
N ILE A 154 14.30 -0.31 8.28
CA ILE A 154 14.51 1.13 8.15
C ILE A 154 14.18 1.85 9.46
N ALA A 155 13.04 1.54 10.06
CA ALA A 155 12.57 2.19 11.28
C ALA A 155 13.51 1.90 12.46
N GLU A 156 14.00 0.67 12.59
CA GLU A 156 14.86 0.26 13.70
C GLU A 156 16.31 0.70 13.52
N ALA A 157 16.73 1.03 12.31
CA ALA A 157 18.08 1.52 12.03
C ALA A 157 18.22 3.03 12.31
N GLY A 158 17.13 3.74 12.23
CA GLY A 158 17.07 5.19 12.46
C GLY A 158 16.70 5.52 13.88
#